data_df9d7b0ef2bd39beaead2579dad43007
#
_entry.id   df9d7b0ef2bd39beaead2579dad43007
#
_cell.length_a   1.000
_cell.length_b   1.000
_cell.length_c   1.000
_cell.angle_alpha   90.00
_cell.angle_beta   90.00
_cell.angle_gamma   90.00
#
_symmetry.space_group_name_H-M   'P 1'
#
loop_
_entity.id
_entity.type
_entity.pdbx_description
1 polymer ?
#
loop_
_entity_poly.entity_id
_entity_poly.type
_entity_poly.pdbx_seq_one_letter_code
_entity_poly.pdbx_strand_id
1 'polypeptide(L)'
;MTTVAIPPPRITLASRISLVLPGLMVSLPFLNFHHSFPLPTFYTEWISFALGAAALVALVFAPRGQDTRIPILSLGLIGLMLVLLVQVAAGMVAYAERSLLGALYVLWAALLVWLGAHLREQWGLERLVSSLQVFIASAGFLVAVTGFVLYYGIDLAGFALVSGAGMDGMYGTLGQRNNFANYLGCALASVVFLYGRRRLSLPLATLLAVPLVLGLVLSISRSAWVYVSLVPIAAAWTFWFGDRERLKPLLSFSLFALILFAGINFVVAYTPWLSGPGAHAPAPGERWISDEGRLGVQIRIYLLKEAWSMFAGHPVLGVGFGEFAWNLIDHGAGFDGRNPAMAIHAHNALLGLLAETGLLGALCVVVPLALWLRAFPWSRPDLDTGWIFTLVAIEAAHSMVEFPLWHADFLGLAAVVLGAAAQPAVELRFSRFRQAALTAVLAAGVATLGGVLSDYRNFEHWYRQADASQRKALPLSAKQLKDLADQRAASLFAGYYDLLASELLILDRDDLDAKVELNARVLRFIPIPAAVFRQTLLMSLRGDHGEAIRMFSRLATIYPHTLQDFLRELDRMAQDAPAAFGALAAEAKRRYRP
;
A
#
# COMPACT_ATOMS: atom_id res chain seq x y z
N MET A 1 18.44 47.85 -19.11
CA MET A 1 18.79 46.84 -18.08
C MET A 1 19.13 45.56 -18.81
N THR A 2 20.38 45.25 -18.98
CA THR A 2 20.88 44.02 -19.61
C THR A 2 20.61 42.85 -18.66
N THR A 3 19.70 41.99 -19.04
CA THR A 3 19.48 40.70 -18.36
C THR A 3 20.76 39.86 -18.47
N VAL A 4 21.52 39.78 -17.38
CA VAL A 4 22.65 38.86 -17.27
C VAL A 4 22.06 37.46 -17.36
N ALA A 5 22.30 36.76 -18.46
CA ALA A 5 21.95 35.36 -18.62
C ALA A 5 22.70 34.53 -17.57
N ILE A 6 21.98 34.01 -16.59
CA ILE A 6 22.56 33.08 -15.61
C ILE A 6 23.01 31.84 -16.39
N PRO A 7 24.31 31.47 -16.35
CA PRO A 7 24.79 30.30 -17.08
C PRO A 7 24.04 29.05 -16.59
N PRO A 8 23.70 28.09 -17.46
CA PRO A 8 23.02 26.88 -17.09
C PRO A 8 23.81 26.15 -15.99
N PRO A 9 23.14 25.57 -14.97
CA PRO A 9 23.81 24.90 -13.86
C PRO A 9 24.72 23.78 -14.39
N ARG A 10 25.96 23.73 -13.89
CA ARG A 10 26.90 22.67 -14.27
C ARG A 10 26.32 21.31 -13.88
N ILE A 11 26.09 20.45 -14.87
CA ILE A 11 25.63 19.08 -14.68
C ILE A 11 26.78 18.28 -14.06
N THR A 12 26.67 17.98 -12.77
CA THR A 12 27.63 17.15 -12.03
C THR A 12 27.18 15.70 -12.02
N LEU A 13 28.06 14.78 -11.60
CA LEU A 13 27.72 13.36 -11.39
C LEU A 13 26.57 13.23 -10.37
N ALA A 14 26.64 13.96 -9.26
CA ALA A 14 25.57 13.99 -8.25
C ALA A 14 24.22 14.42 -8.84
N SER A 15 24.19 15.43 -9.72
CA SER A 15 22.98 15.82 -10.43
C SER A 15 22.41 14.70 -11.31
N ARG A 16 23.26 13.95 -12.01
CA ARG A 16 22.80 12.80 -12.83
C ARG A 16 22.25 11.68 -11.97
N ILE A 17 22.95 11.35 -10.88
CA ILE A 17 22.50 10.35 -9.92
C ILE A 17 21.14 10.73 -9.31
N SER A 18 20.94 12.01 -8.94
CA SER A 18 19.65 12.48 -8.40
C SER A 18 18.48 12.39 -9.38
N LEU A 19 18.72 12.30 -10.69
CA LEU A 19 17.68 12.07 -11.71
C LEU A 19 17.42 10.57 -11.94
N VAL A 20 18.46 9.71 -11.89
CA VAL A 20 18.36 8.27 -12.16
C VAL A 20 17.72 7.53 -10.99
N LEU A 21 18.08 7.88 -9.74
CA LEU A 21 17.59 7.18 -8.55
C LEU A 21 16.07 7.21 -8.37
N PRO A 22 15.34 8.31 -8.61
CA PRO A 22 13.88 8.29 -8.63
C PRO A 22 13.31 7.37 -9.71
N GLY A 23 13.95 7.30 -10.89
CA GLY A 23 13.60 6.34 -11.93
C GLY A 23 13.73 4.90 -11.45
N LEU A 24 14.83 4.56 -10.77
CA LEU A 24 15.02 3.25 -10.15
C LEU A 24 14.03 2.99 -9.02
N MET A 25 13.70 4.01 -8.21
CA MET A 25 12.71 3.91 -7.12
C MET A 25 11.31 3.58 -7.64
N VAL A 26 10.90 4.14 -8.78
CA VAL A 26 9.58 3.86 -9.37
C VAL A 26 9.59 2.62 -10.29
N SER A 27 10.66 1.83 -10.30
CA SER A 27 10.81 0.66 -11.17
C SER A 27 11.29 -0.60 -10.45
N LEU A 28 12.43 -0.57 -9.76
CA LEU A 28 13.04 -1.78 -9.16
C LEU A 28 12.16 -2.44 -8.08
N PRO A 29 11.48 -1.71 -7.18
CA PRO A 29 10.62 -2.33 -6.18
C PRO A 29 9.54 -3.23 -6.80
N PHE A 30 8.95 -2.80 -7.91
CA PHE A 30 7.91 -3.54 -8.62
C PHE A 30 8.42 -4.83 -9.32
N LEU A 31 9.72 -4.95 -9.48
CA LEU A 31 10.40 -6.15 -10.01
C LEU A 31 10.91 -7.09 -8.91
N ASN A 32 10.73 -6.72 -7.63
CA ASN A 32 11.15 -7.57 -6.53
C ASN A 32 10.31 -8.85 -6.51
N PHE A 33 10.97 -10.00 -6.51
CA PHE A 33 10.33 -11.32 -6.40
C PHE A 33 10.54 -11.98 -5.03
N HIS A 34 11.24 -11.31 -4.12
CA HIS A 34 11.48 -11.83 -2.78
C HIS A 34 10.35 -11.44 -1.84
N HIS A 35 9.37 -12.30 -1.71
CA HIS A 35 8.22 -12.17 -0.83
C HIS A 35 8.25 -13.29 0.21
N SER A 36 8.90 -13.03 1.35
CA SER A 36 9.00 -14.00 2.44
C SER A 36 8.12 -13.61 3.63
N PHE A 37 7.51 -14.60 4.28
CA PHE A 37 6.89 -14.37 5.58
C PHE A 37 7.97 -13.95 6.59
N PRO A 38 7.67 -13.12 7.60
CA PRO A 38 6.31 -12.73 8.05
C PRO A 38 5.70 -11.53 7.32
N LEU A 39 6.48 -10.66 6.67
CA LEU A 39 5.98 -9.47 5.96
C LEU A 39 6.40 -9.52 4.48
N PRO A 40 5.56 -10.08 3.59
CA PRO A 40 5.93 -10.29 2.18
C PRO A 40 6.32 -9.02 1.41
N THR A 41 5.81 -7.85 1.81
CA THR A 41 6.10 -6.56 1.15
C THR A 41 7.35 -5.87 1.68
N PHE A 42 7.94 -6.33 2.80
CA PHE A 42 9.00 -5.62 3.50
C PHE A 42 10.17 -5.22 2.58
N TYR A 43 10.74 -6.16 1.84
CA TYR A 43 11.89 -5.88 0.99
C TYR A 43 11.56 -4.95 -0.18
N THR A 44 10.37 -5.04 -0.75
CA THR A 44 9.85 -4.13 -1.77
C THR A 44 9.81 -2.70 -1.25
N GLU A 45 9.24 -2.52 -0.07
CA GLU A 45 9.12 -1.21 0.57
C GLU A 45 10.48 -0.67 1.01
N TRP A 46 11.34 -1.53 1.59
CA TRP A 46 12.69 -1.13 1.99
C TRP A 46 13.53 -0.66 0.80
N ILE A 47 13.46 -1.34 -0.37
CA ILE A 47 14.13 -0.92 -1.60
C ILE A 47 13.62 0.46 -2.06
N SER A 48 12.31 0.70 -2.00
CA SER A 48 11.71 1.99 -2.34
C SER A 48 12.25 3.11 -1.45
N PHE A 49 12.25 2.90 -0.12
CA PHE A 49 12.81 3.84 0.85
C PHE A 49 14.29 4.10 0.62
N ALA A 50 15.09 3.05 0.41
CA ALA A 50 16.53 3.16 0.23
C ALA A 50 16.88 3.97 -1.02
N LEU A 51 16.19 3.71 -2.15
CA LEU A 51 16.41 4.45 -3.40
C LEU A 51 15.95 5.91 -3.30
N GLY A 52 14.81 6.17 -2.66
CA GLY A 52 14.33 7.53 -2.39
C GLY A 52 15.27 8.30 -1.46
N ALA A 53 15.75 7.67 -0.38
CA ALA A 53 16.73 8.27 0.52
C ALA A 53 18.07 8.55 -0.20
N ALA A 54 18.55 7.61 -1.02
CA ALA A 54 19.74 7.81 -1.84
C ALA A 54 19.59 8.98 -2.83
N ALA A 55 18.40 9.14 -3.44
CA ALA A 55 18.10 10.29 -4.31
C ALA A 55 18.15 11.61 -3.55
N LEU A 56 17.57 11.65 -2.35
CA LEU A 56 17.61 12.82 -1.47
C LEU A 56 19.03 13.14 -0.99
N VAL A 57 19.83 12.14 -0.64
CA VAL A 57 21.25 12.31 -0.29
C VAL A 57 22.03 12.86 -1.49
N ALA A 58 21.85 12.28 -2.67
CA ALA A 58 22.51 12.78 -3.89
C ALA A 58 22.17 14.25 -4.17
N LEU A 59 20.91 14.66 -3.87
CA LEU A 59 20.48 16.03 -3.98
C LEU A 59 21.23 16.96 -3.03
N VAL A 60 21.62 16.53 -1.84
CA VAL A 60 22.42 17.35 -0.88
C VAL A 60 23.77 17.73 -1.48
N PHE A 61 24.36 16.87 -2.29
CA PHE A 61 25.66 17.11 -2.93
C PHE A 61 25.56 17.78 -4.31
N ALA A 62 24.35 17.97 -4.85
CA ALA A 62 24.15 18.67 -6.12
C ALA A 62 24.30 20.20 -5.94
N PRO A 63 24.80 20.93 -6.96
CA PRO A 63 24.86 22.40 -6.92
C PRO A 63 23.45 22.99 -6.75
N ARG A 64 23.29 23.92 -5.80
CA ARG A 64 22.01 24.55 -5.49
C ARG A 64 22.05 26.05 -5.67
N GLY A 65 20.88 26.65 -6.00
CA GLY A 65 20.63 28.06 -5.83
C GLY A 65 20.49 28.46 -4.35
N GLN A 66 20.53 29.75 -4.05
CA GLN A 66 20.39 30.27 -2.68
C GLN A 66 18.95 30.16 -2.14
N ASP A 67 17.95 30.10 -3.02
CA ASP A 67 16.54 30.04 -2.66
C ASP A 67 15.99 28.64 -2.94
N THR A 68 15.28 28.08 -1.98
CA THR A 68 14.63 26.77 -2.11
C THR A 68 13.13 26.96 -1.97
N ARG A 69 12.39 26.39 -2.91
CA ARG A 69 10.92 26.35 -2.90
C ARG A 69 10.46 25.05 -2.26
N ILE A 70 9.70 25.16 -1.17
CA ILE A 70 9.06 24.01 -0.53
C ILE A 70 7.61 23.96 -0.96
N PRO A 71 7.18 22.89 -1.64
CA PRO A 71 5.78 22.71 -2.02
C PRO A 71 4.83 22.73 -0.82
N ILE A 72 3.68 23.38 -0.97
CA ILE A 72 2.65 23.40 0.09
C ILE A 72 2.19 21.97 0.40
N LEU A 73 2.17 21.07 -0.59
CA LEU A 73 1.85 19.67 -0.40
C LEU A 73 2.86 18.97 0.55
N SER A 74 4.16 19.28 0.45
CA SER A 74 5.16 18.78 1.42
C SER A 74 4.87 19.27 2.84
N LEU A 75 4.49 20.54 2.98
CA LEU A 75 4.14 21.11 4.30
C LEU A 75 2.87 20.47 4.89
N GLY A 76 1.89 20.19 4.04
CA GLY A 76 0.69 19.46 4.44
C GLY A 76 1.00 18.05 4.94
N LEU A 77 1.86 17.31 4.24
CA LEU A 77 2.31 15.98 4.69
C LEU A 77 3.09 16.06 6.01
N ILE A 78 3.94 17.08 6.20
CA ILE A 78 4.58 17.33 7.52
C ILE A 78 3.50 17.59 8.58
N GLY A 79 2.45 18.35 8.27
CA GLY A 79 1.31 18.55 9.16
C GLY A 79 0.62 17.23 9.53
N LEU A 80 0.39 16.34 8.57
CA LEU A 80 -0.14 15.00 8.85
C LEU A 80 0.79 14.18 9.76
N MET A 81 2.10 14.19 9.48
CA MET A 81 3.09 13.56 10.38
C MET A 81 2.95 14.06 11.82
N LEU A 82 2.80 15.38 12.01
CA LEU A 82 2.61 15.96 13.34
C LEU A 82 1.31 15.50 14.01
N VAL A 83 0.22 15.33 13.25
CA VAL A 83 -1.04 14.77 13.77
C VAL A 83 -0.82 13.35 14.30
N LEU A 84 -0.10 12.49 13.57
CA LEU A 84 0.23 11.14 14.04
C LEU A 84 1.04 11.15 15.33
N LEU A 85 2.03 12.05 15.45
CA LEU A 85 2.83 12.20 16.67
C LEU A 85 1.99 12.72 17.86
N VAL A 86 1.03 13.62 17.60
CA VAL A 86 0.07 14.10 18.62
C VAL A 86 -0.81 12.96 19.12
N GLN A 87 -1.29 12.07 18.23
CA GLN A 87 -2.07 10.90 18.64
C GLN A 87 -1.26 9.95 19.54
N VAL A 88 0.03 9.73 19.22
CA VAL A 88 0.94 8.95 20.09
C VAL A 88 1.08 9.63 21.46
N ALA A 89 1.37 10.94 21.49
CA ALA A 89 1.55 11.69 22.73
C ALA A 89 0.27 11.74 23.58
N ALA A 90 -0.90 11.72 22.94
CA ALA A 90 -2.20 11.68 23.60
C ALA A 90 -2.64 10.27 24.05
N GLY A 91 -1.83 9.22 23.80
CA GLY A 91 -2.16 7.83 24.18
C GLY A 91 -3.35 7.24 23.42
N MET A 92 -3.66 7.75 22.22
CA MET A 92 -4.80 7.31 21.42
C MET A 92 -4.57 5.96 20.73
N VAL A 93 -3.30 5.57 20.55
CA VAL A 93 -2.91 4.38 19.79
C VAL A 93 -2.31 3.30 20.70
N ALA A 94 -2.61 2.03 20.42
CA ALA A 94 -2.08 0.93 21.22
C ALA A 94 -0.58 0.68 20.96
N TYR A 95 -0.14 0.91 19.73
CA TYR A 95 1.24 0.72 19.30
C TYR A 95 1.80 2.03 18.72
N ALA A 96 2.56 2.74 19.55
CA ALA A 96 3.26 3.96 19.16
C ALA A 96 4.20 3.71 17.98
N GLU A 97 4.84 2.55 17.92
CA GLU A 97 5.78 2.12 16.89
C GLU A 97 5.14 2.10 15.51
N ARG A 98 3.88 1.65 15.40
CA ARG A 98 3.11 1.67 14.15
C ARG A 98 2.87 3.10 13.65
N SER A 99 2.48 4.00 14.55
CA SER A 99 2.28 5.42 14.21
C SER A 99 3.59 6.13 13.89
N LEU A 100 4.69 5.78 14.56
CA LEU A 100 6.03 6.30 14.24
C LEU A 100 6.49 5.84 12.85
N LEU A 101 6.28 4.57 12.49
CA LEU A 101 6.52 4.10 11.12
C LEU A 101 5.67 4.87 10.12
N GLY A 102 4.37 5.04 10.37
CA GLY A 102 3.48 5.85 9.52
C GLY A 102 3.97 7.30 9.37
N ALA A 103 4.42 7.93 10.46
CA ALA A 103 5.00 9.27 10.46
C ALA A 103 6.27 9.34 9.58
N LEU A 104 7.13 8.31 9.61
CA LEU A 104 8.32 8.21 8.75
C LEU A 104 7.95 8.03 7.27
N TYR A 105 6.92 7.24 6.94
CA TYR A 105 6.38 7.12 5.57
C TYR A 105 5.91 8.47 5.05
N VAL A 106 5.13 9.20 5.85
CA VAL A 106 4.60 10.52 5.48
C VAL A 106 5.71 11.56 5.34
N LEU A 107 6.71 11.55 6.23
CA LEU A 107 7.90 12.42 6.12
C LEU A 107 8.68 12.15 4.83
N TRP A 108 8.91 10.86 4.53
CA TRP A 108 9.60 10.46 3.30
C TRP A 108 8.83 10.91 2.06
N ALA A 109 7.51 10.75 2.03
CA ALA A 109 6.67 11.25 0.94
C ALA A 109 6.76 12.78 0.80
N ALA A 110 6.75 13.54 1.91
CA ALA A 110 6.94 14.99 1.91
C ALA A 110 8.28 15.41 1.28
N LEU A 111 9.36 14.69 1.62
CA LEU A 111 10.68 14.91 1.04
C LEU A 111 10.75 14.53 -0.44
N LEU A 112 10.03 13.50 -0.87
CA LEU A 112 9.96 13.11 -2.29
C LEU A 112 9.13 14.08 -3.13
N VAL A 113 8.05 14.66 -2.61
CA VAL A 113 7.33 15.77 -3.26
C VAL A 113 8.28 16.95 -3.47
N TRP A 114 9.05 17.31 -2.44
CA TRP A 114 10.07 18.36 -2.57
C TRP A 114 11.18 17.99 -3.57
N LEU A 115 11.65 16.72 -3.57
CA LEU A 115 12.62 16.20 -4.55
C LEU A 115 12.10 16.37 -5.99
N GLY A 116 10.86 15.94 -6.26
CA GLY A 116 10.24 16.08 -7.58
C GLY A 116 10.19 17.52 -8.08
N ALA A 117 9.80 18.46 -7.20
CA ALA A 117 9.79 19.89 -7.50
C ALA A 117 11.20 20.44 -7.80
N HIS A 118 12.19 20.04 -6.99
CA HIS A 118 13.57 20.46 -7.18
C HIS A 118 14.20 19.89 -8.47
N LEU A 119 13.95 18.63 -8.79
CA LEU A 119 14.43 18.00 -10.02
C LEU A 119 13.82 18.66 -11.26
N ARG A 120 12.54 19.08 -11.19
CA ARG A 120 11.92 19.89 -12.23
C ARG A 120 12.63 21.21 -12.44
N GLU A 121 12.98 21.95 -11.37
CA GLU A 121 13.72 23.21 -11.46
C GLU A 121 15.12 23.01 -12.05
N GLN A 122 15.79 21.91 -11.69
CA GLN A 122 17.16 21.60 -12.10
C GLN A 122 17.26 21.09 -13.55
N TRP A 123 16.34 20.20 -13.96
CA TRP A 123 16.42 19.47 -15.24
C TRP A 123 15.40 19.92 -16.28
N GLY A 124 14.39 20.68 -15.86
CA GLY A 124 13.19 20.95 -16.63
C GLY A 124 12.19 19.79 -16.61
N LEU A 125 10.91 20.10 -16.80
CA LEU A 125 9.83 19.15 -16.70
C LEU A 125 9.95 18.01 -17.73
N GLU A 126 10.25 18.33 -18.99
CA GLU A 126 10.34 17.35 -20.08
C GLU A 126 11.37 16.25 -19.80
N ARG A 127 12.57 16.62 -19.32
CA ARG A 127 13.63 15.63 -19.03
C ARG A 127 13.26 14.75 -17.85
N LEU A 128 12.72 15.33 -16.79
CA LEU A 128 12.29 14.59 -15.61
C LEU A 128 11.18 13.59 -15.98
N VAL A 129 10.13 14.06 -16.63
CA VAL A 129 8.99 13.23 -17.05
C VAL A 129 9.44 12.15 -18.04
N SER A 130 10.24 12.50 -19.06
CA SER A 130 10.75 11.50 -20.02
C SER A 130 11.60 10.44 -19.35
N SER A 131 12.41 10.80 -18.35
CA SER A 131 13.18 9.83 -17.57
C SER A 131 12.25 8.87 -16.82
N LEU A 132 11.29 9.38 -16.06
CA LEU A 132 10.32 8.57 -15.32
C LEU A 132 9.51 7.66 -16.25
N GLN A 133 9.05 8.19 -17.39
CA GLN A 133 8.32 7.42 -18.41
C GLN A 133 9.12 6.20 -18.90
N VAL A 134 10.42 6.37 -19.18
CA VAL A 134 11.28 5.28 -19.65
C VAL A 134 11.43 4.21 -18.57
N PHE A 135 11.69 4.61 -17.32
CA PHE A 135 11.83 3.65 -16.21
C PHE A 135 10.52 2.89 -15.96
N ILE A 136 9.38 3.58 -15.88
CA ILE A 136 8.07 2.96 -15.62
C ILE A 136 7.64 2.05 -16.79
N ALA A 137 7.81 2.49 -18.05
CA ALA A 137 7.48 1.68 -19.21
C ALA A 137 8.32 0.41 -19.29
N SER A 138 9.63 0.52 -19.06
CA SER A 138 10.55 -0.63 -19.09
C SER A 138 10.26 -1.61 -17.95
N ALA A 139 10.09 -1.11 -16.73
CA ALA A 139 9.79 -1.96 -15.59
C ALA A 139 8.39 -2.59 -15.72
N GLY A 140 7.39 -1.84 -16.18
CA GLY A 140 6.04 -2.39 -16.40
C GLY A 140 6.02 -3.49 -17.46
N PHE A 141 6.80 -3.35 -18.54
CA PHE A 141 6.99 -4.44 -19.51
C PHE A 141 7.60 -5.68 -18.86
N LEU A 142 8.66 -5.52 -18.05
CA LEU A 142 9.28 -6.64 -17.34
C LEU A 142 8.33 -7.27 -16.30
N VAL A 143 7.57 -6.45 -15.57
CA VAL A 143 6.52 -6.91 -14.64
C VAL A 143 5.44 -7.71 -15.37
N ALA A 144 5.01 -7.28 -16.55
CA ALA A 144 4.07 -8.04 -17.37
C ALA A 144 4.67 -9.39 -17.81
N VAL A 145 5.91 -9.38 -18.31
CA VAL A 145 6.61 -10.62 -18.76
C VAL A 145 6.80 -11.59 -17.60
N THR A 146 7.31 -11.13 -16.45
CA THR A 146 7.45 -11.98 -15.25
C THR A 146 6.09 -12.47 -14.75
N GLY A 147 5.07 -11.62 -14.85
CA GLY A 147 3.69 -12.00 -14.55
C GLY A 147 3.20 -13.17 -15.42
N PHE A 148 3.46 -13.18 -16.74
CA PHE A 148 3.13 -14.30 -17.61
C PHE A 148 3.87 -15.58 -17.23
N VAL A 149 5.18 -15.47 -16.93
CA VAL A 149 5.99 -16.61 -16.49
C VAL A 149 5.38 -17.26 -15.26
N LEU A 150 5.02 -16.45 -14.25
CA LEU A 150 4.39 -16.93 -13.02
C LEU A 150 2.98 -17.49 -13.25
N TYR A 151 2.17 -16.80 -14.04
CA TYR A 151 0.77 -17.14 -14.27
C TYR A 151 0.61 -18.46 -15.04
N TYR A 152 1.45 -18.70 -16.02
CA TYR A 152 1.45 -19.95 -16.82
C TYR A 152 2.36 -21.04 -16.25
N GLY A 153 2.99 -20.82 -15.09
CA GLY A 153 3.85 -21.81 -14.44
C GLY A 153 5.07 -22.21 -15.29
N ILE A 154 5.61 -21.27 -16.06
CA ILE A 154 6.80 -21.52 -16.90
C ILE A 154 8.01 -21.61 -15.98
N ASP A 155 8.60 -22.82 -15.89
CA ASP A 155 9.84 -23.02 -15.12
C ASP A 155 11.03 -22.42 -15.89
N LEU A 156 11.55 -21.31 -15.39
CA LEU A 156 12.79 -20.71 -15.85
C LEU A 156 13.96 -21.23 -14.98
N ALA A 157 14.38 -22.46 -15.22
CA ALA A 157 15.65 -23.05 -14.72
C ALA A 157 15.92 -22.84 -13.23
N GLY A 158 15.00 -23.25 -12.36
CA GLY A 158 15.21 -23.28 -10.90
C GLY A 158 15.04 -21.94 -10.19
N PHE A 159 14.61 -20.87 -10.83
CA PHE A 159 14.07 -19.71 -10.17
C PHE A 159 12.66 -20.07 -9.64
N ALA A 160 12.61 -20.51 -8.38
CA ALA A 160 11.36 -20.70 -7.66
C ALA A 160 10.75 -19.32 -7.38
N LEU A 161 10.17 -18.71 -8.40
CA LEU A 161 9.24 -17.61 -8.23
C LEU A 161 8.02 -18.21 -7.52
N VAL A 162 7.52 -17.56 -6.48
CA VAL A 162 6.34 -18.01 -5.73
C VAL A 162 5.22 -18.26 -6.73
N SER A 163 4.94 -19.53 -7.02
CA SER A 163 3.91 -19.91 -7.97
C SER A 163 2.55 -19.61 -7.34
N GLY A 164 1.82 -18.69 -7.93
CA GLY A 164 0.42 -18.44 -7.62
C GLY A 164 -0.51 -19.44 -8.31
N ALA A 165 -0.09 -20.68 -8.50
CA ALA A 165 -0.93 -21.72 -9.06
C ALA A 165 -2.19 -21.91 -8.20
N GLY A 166 -3.34 -21.51 -8.74
CA GLY A 166 -4.64 -21.61 -8.06
C GLY A 166 -5.26 -20.28 -7.62
N MET A 167 -4.64 -19.12 -7.89
CA MET A 167 -5.23 -17.81 -7.55
C MET A 167 -5.99 -17.20 -8.73
N ASP A 168 -7.12 -16.57 -8.44
CA ASP A 168 -8.00 -15.92 -9.43
C ASP A 168 -7.32 -14.67 -10.03
N GLY A 169 -6.71 -14.81 -11.20
CA GLY A 169 -6.11 -13.73 -11.97
C GLY A 169 -4.60 -13.57 -11.80
N MET A 170 -4.00 -12.80 -12.71
CA MET A 170 -2.57 -12.52 -12.76
C MET A 170 -2.21 -11.36 -11.83
N TYR A 171 -1.19 -11.52 -11.01
CA TYR A 171 -0.70 -10.50 -10.06
C TYR A 171 0.82 -10.29 -10.11
N GLY A 172 1.54 -11.05 -10.94
CA GLY A 172 2.98 -10.90 -11.16
C GLY A 172 3.81 -10.89 -9.86
N THR A 173 4.84 -10.07 -9.85
CA THR A 173 5.72 -9.84 -8.70
C THR A 173 5.08 -8.99 -7.60
N LEU A 174 3.91 -8.38 -7.81
CA LEU A 174 3.28 -7.50 -6.82
C LEU A 174 2.41 -8.24 -5.79
N GLY A 175 2.12 -9.52 -6.01
CA GLY A 175 1.36 -10.35 -5.07
C GLY A 175 -0.12 -9.97 -4.91
N GLN A 176 -0.60 -8.91 -5.60
CA GLN A 176 -1.98 -8.43 -5.54
C GLN A 176 -2.41 -7.92 -6.93
N ARG A 177 -3.53 -8.44 -7.44
CA ARG A 177 -4.01 -8.18 -8.81
C ARG A 177 -4.35 -6.71 -9.10
N ASN A 178 -4.88 -5.97 -8.12
CA ASN A 178 -5.25 -4.58 -8.33
C ASN A 178 -4.01 -3.66 -8.36
N ASN A 179 -3.00 -3.94 -7.53
CA ASN A 179 -1.71 -3.25 -7.55
C ASN A 179 -0.97 -3.55 -8.87
N PHE A 180 -0.98 -4.81 -9.32
CA PHE A 180 -0.44 -5.21 -10.61
C PHE A 180 -1.10 -4.45 -11.76
N ALA A 181 -2.44 -4.39 -11.80
CA ALA A 181 -3.17 -3.64 -12.82
C ALA A 181 -2.90 -2.13 -12.75
N ASN A 182 -2.77 -1.54 -11.54
CA ASN A 182 -2.41 -0.14 -11.37
C ASN A 182 -1.07 0.16 -12.02
N TYR A 183 -0.02 -0.59 -11.66
CA TYR A 183 1.32 -0.35 -12.19
C TYR A 183 1.40 -0.55 -13.71
N LEU A 184 0.72 -1.58 -14.26
CA LEU A 184 0.62 -1.77 -15.71
C LEU A 184 -0.16 -0.63 -16.40
N GLY A 185 -1.17 -0.06 -15.75
CA GLY A 185 -1.87 1.15 -16.22
C GLY A 185 -0.93 2.36 -16.32
N CYS A 186 -0.12 2.61 -15.30
CA CYS A 186 0.92 3.65 -15.30
C CYS A 186 1.98 3.40 -16.39
N ALA A 187 2.37 2.15 -16.60
CA ALA A 187 3.32 1.76 -17.65
C ALA A 187 2.73 1.95 -19.05
N LEU A 188 1.47 1.56 -19.27
CA LEU A 188 0.77 1.78 -20.53
C LEU A 188 0.66 3.28 -20.85
N ALA A 189 0.27 4.10 -19.86
CA ALA A 189 0.28 5.56 -20.00
C ALA A 189 1.68 6.06 -20.42
N SER A 190 2.74 5.56 -19.79
CA SER A 190 4.11 5.94 -20.11
C SER A 190 4.51 5.57 -21.55
N VAL A 191 4.15 4.38 -22.03
CA VAL A 191 4.38 3.95 -23.43
C VAL A 191 3.62 4.86 -24.42
N VAL A 192 2.34 5.14 -24.14
CA VAL A 192 1.48 5.99 -24.99
C VAL A 192 2.06 7.41 -25.10
N PHE A 193 2.47 8.02 -23.99
CA PHE A 193 3.03 9.37 -24.00
C PHE A 193 4.45 9.44 -24.59
N LEU A 194 5.29 8.40 -24.41
CA LEU A 194 6.58 8.29 -25.11
C LEU A 194 6.41 8.18 -26.63
N TYR A 195 5.40 7.43 -27.09
CA TYR A 195 5.04 7.37 -28.50
C TYR A 195 4.56 8.74 -29.01
N GLY A 196 3.68 9.40 -28.26
CA GLY A 196 3.22 10.76 -28.57
C GLY A 196 4.37 11.79 -28.71
N ARG A 197 5.46 11.60 -27.93
CA ARG A 197 6.71 12.37 -28.04
C ARG A 197 7.59 11.98 -29.22
N ARG A 198 7.23 10.93 -29.98
CA ARG A 198 8.07 10.33 -31.03
C ARG A 198 9.40 9.78 -30.50
N ARG A 199 9.46 9.40 -29.21
CA ARG A 199 10.60 8.69 -28.60
C ARG A 199 10.57 7.19 -28.87
N LEU A 200 9.42 6.64 -29.20
CA LEU A 200 9.22 5.24 -29.62
C LEU A 200 8.71 5.23 -31.05
N SER A 201 9.18 4.28 -31.85
CA SER A 201 8.57 3.93 -33.13
C SER A 201 7.25 3.17 -32.88
N LEU A 202 6.33 3.16 -33.87
CA LEU A 202 5.07 2.43 -33.72
C LEU A 202 5.27 0.93 -33.44
N PRO A 203 6.19 0.19 -34.11
CA PRO A 203 6.42 -1.21 -33.79
C PRO A 203 6.91 -1.41 -32.33
N LEU A 204 7.81 -0.56 -31.84
CA LEU A 204 8.33 -0.66 -30.49
C LEU A 204 7.25 -0.30 -29.43
N ALA A 205 6.46 0.75 -29.68
CA ALA A 205 5.36 1.13 -28.80
C ALA A 205 4.30 0.00 -28.71
N THR A 206 3.98 -0.64 -29.86
CA THR A 206 3.05 -1.79 -29.90
C THR A 206 3.65 -3.01 -29.19
N LEU A 207 4.93 -3.31 -29.40
CA LEU A 207 5.64 -4.40 -28.73
C LEU A 207 5.59 -4.24 -27.20
N LEU A 208 5.73 -3.03 -26.69
CA LEU A 208 5.65 -2.75 -25.25
C LEU A 208 4.18 -2.75 -24.75
N ALA A 209 3.24 -2.20 -25.53
CA ALA A 209 1.84 -2.05 -25.11
C ALA A 209 1.08 -3.38 -25.06
N VAL A 210 1.32 -4.31 -26.01
CA VAL A 210 0.57 -5.58 -26.10
C VAL A 210 0.69 -6.42 -24.83
N PRO A 211 1.90 -6.70 -24.28
CA PRO A 211 2.02 -7.43 -23.02
C PRO A 211 1.38 -6.70 -21.84
N LEU A 212 1.49 -5.35 -21.77
CA LEU A 212 0.85 -4.56 -20.72
C LEU A 212 -0.67 -4.71 -20.76
N VAL A 213 -1.27 -4.57 -21.95
CA VAL A 213 -2.71 -4.71 -22.15
C VAL A 213 -3.18 -6.14 -21.84
N LEU A 214 -2.44 -7.16 -22.29
CA LEU A 214 -2.77 -8.55 -21.98
C LEU A 214 -2.66 -8.82 -20.46
N GLY A 215 -1.63 -8.31 -19.79
CA GLY A 215 -1.48 -8.41 -18.34
C GLY A 215 -2.64 -7.72 -17.59
N LEU A 216 -3.08 -6.54 -18.07
CA LEU A 216 -4.25 -5.84 -17.52
C LEU A 216 -5.54 -6.67 -17.64
N VAL A 217 -5.74 -7.36 -18.76
CA VAL A 217 -6.88 -8.27 -18.97
C VAL A 217 -6.79 -9.46 -18.02
N LEU A 218 -5.65 -10.14 -17.98
CA LEU A 218 -5.44 -11.35 -17.18
C LEU A 218 -5.37 -11.07 -15.67
N SER A 219 -5.14 -9.82 -15.25
CA SER A 219 -5.28 -9.42 -13.85
C SER A 219 -6.68 -9.60 -13.31
N ILE A 220 -7.69 -9.64 -14.21
CA ILE A 220 -9.12 -9.72 -13.90
C ILE A 220 -9.54 -8.58 -12.93
N SER A 221 -8.77 -7.51 -12.84
CA SER A 221 -9.10 -6.34 -12.02
C SER A 221 -10.17 -5.49 -12.69
N ARG A 222 -11.26 -5.20 -11.98
CA ARG A 222 -12.29 -4.26 -12.46
C ARG A 222 -11.74 -2.85 -12.64
N SER A 223 -10.80 -2.47 -11.81
CA SER A 223 -10.16 -1.14 -11.86
C SER A 223 -9.30 -0.95 -13.12
N ALA A 224 -8.86 -2.03 -13.78
CA ALA A 224 -8.14 -1.95 -15.06
C ALA A 224 -8.93 -1.20 -16.14
N TRP A 225 -10.26 -1.34 -16.16
CA TRP A 225 -11.13 -0.56 -17.06
C TRP A 225 -11.02 0.93 -16.85
N VAL A 226 -10.95 1.36 -15.58
CA VAL A 226 -10.77 2.79 -15.23
C VAL A 226 -9.39 3.25 -15.69
N TYR A 227 -8.33 2.51 -15.36
CA TYR A 227 -6.95 2.91 -15.69
C TYR A 227 -6.74 3.02 -17.19
N VAL A 228 -7.17 2.02 -17.96
CA VAL A 228 -7.03 2.05 -19.42
C VAL A 228 -7.86 3.17 -20.05
N SER A 229 -9.05 3.49 -19.51
CA SER A 229 -9.90 4.58 -20.01
C SER A 229 -9.33 5.97 -19.69
N LEU A 230 -8.64 6.14 -18.57
CA LEU A 230 -8.01 7.42 -18.22
C LEU A 230 -6.92 7.84 -19.23
N VAL A 231 -6.25 6.88 -19.87
CA VAL A 231 -5.19 7.18 -20.86
C VAL A 231 -5.73 7.94 -22.08
N PRO A 232 -6.76 7.46 -22.83
CA PRO A 232 -7.33 8.22 -23.95
C PRO A 232 -8.09 9.48 -23.51
N ILE A 233 -8.65 9.53 -22.28
CA ILE A 233 -9.26 10.76 -21.74
C ILE A 233 -8.21 11.85 -21.60
N ALA A 234 -7.06 11.54 -20.99
CA ALA A 234 -5.96 12.50 -20.86
C ALA A 234 -5.33 12.86 -22.23
N ALA A 235 -5.21 11.87 -23.12
CA ALA A 235 -4.72 12.11 -24.48
C ALA A 235 -5.68 13.02 -25.27
N ALA A 236 -7.00 12.81 -25.15
CA ALA A 236 -8.01 13.66 -25.77
C ALA A 236 -7.98 15.08 -25.20
N TRP A 237 -7.89 15.22 -23.87
CA TRP A 237 -7.74 16.53 -23.23
C TRP A 237 -6.48 17.26 -23.74
N THR A 238 -5.32 16.59 -23.76
CA THR A 238 -4.08 17.14 -24.28
C THR A 238 -4.20 17.51 -25.77
N PHE A 239 -4.88 16.67 -26.57
CA PHE A 239 -5.12 16.91 -27.99
C PHE A 239 -6.04 18.12 -28.25
N TRP A 240 -7.14 18.26 -27.51
CA TRP A 240 -8.12 19.32 -27.75
C TRP A 240 -7.60 20.72 -27.37
N PHE A 241 -6.76 20.82 -26.35
CA PHE A 241 -6.22 22.09 -25.86
C PHE A 241 -4.77 22.36 -26.29
N GLY A 242 -4.11 21.39 -26.95
CA GLY A 242 -2.76 21.50 -27.48
C GLY A 242 -2.67 21.62 -29.00
N ASP A 243 -1.51 21.30 -29.55
CA ASP A 243 -1.26 21.27 -31.01
C ASP A 243 -1.84 19.96 -31.60
N ARG A 244 -3.00 20.07 -32.21
CA ARG A 244 -3.77 18.91 -32.70
C ARG A 244 -3.00 18.07 -33.73
N GLU A 245 -2.31 18.71 -34.70
CA GLU A 245 -1.58 17.97 -35.73
C GLU A 245 -0.43 17.15 -35.13
N ARG A 246 0.29 17.77 -34.20
CA ARG A 246 1.41 17.10 -33.51
C ARG A 246 0.94 15.98 -32.59
N LEU A 247 -0.26 16.09 -31.99
CA LEU A 247 -0.78 15.18 -30.97
C LEU A 247 -1.73 14.09 -31.52
N LYS A 248 -2.02 14.09 -32.83
CA LYS A 248 -2.80 12.99 -33.46
C LYS A 248 -2.26 11.60 -33.14
N PRO A 249 -0.93 11.32 -33.19
CA PRO A 249 -0.40 10.00 -32.84
C PRO A 249 -0.68 9.59 -31.39
N LEU A 250 -0.64 10.52 -30.44
CA LEU A 250 -0.96 10.27 -29.04
C LEU A 250 -2.40 9.78 -28.90
N LEU A 251 -3.35 10.54 -29.44
CA LEU A 251 -4.78 10.20 -29.35
C LEU A 251 -5.09 8.88 -30.07
N SER A 252 -4.60 8.68 -31.30
CA SER A 252 -4.87 7.48 -32.05
C SER A 252 -4.28 6.21 -31.38
N PHE A 253 -3.06 6.30 -30.83
CA PHE A 253 -2.46 5.16 -30.16
C PHE A 253 -3.11 4.87 -28.79
N SER A 254 -3.56 5.89 -28.07
CA SER A 254 -4.32 5.69 -26.82
C SER A 254 -5.68 5.03 -27.05
N LEU A 255 -6.39 5.40 -28.12
CA LEU A 255 -7.64 4.76 -28.55
C LEU A 255 -7.39 3.32 -29.03
N PHE A 256 -6.30 3.10 -29.78
CA PHE A 256 -5.88 1.75 -30.17
C PHE A 256 -5.66 0.86 -28.93
N ALA A 257 -4.97 1.35 -27.91
CA ALA A 257 -4.73 0.60 -26.67
C ALA A 257 -6.03 0.25 -25.93
N LEU A 258 -7.02 1.17 -25.90
CA LEU A 258 -8.34 0.92 -25.32
C LEU A 258 -9.12 -0.12 -26.12
N ILE A 259 -9.13 -0.01 -27.46
CA ILE A 259 -9.80 -0.97 -28.36
C ILE A 259 -9.15 -2.36 -28.23
N LEU A 260 -7.81 -2.40 -28.17
CA LEU A 260 -7.06 -3.64 -27.98
C LEU A 260 -7.41 -4.29 -26.62
N PHE A 261 -7.49 -3.49 -25.55
CA PHE A 261 -7.90 -3.97 -24.22
C PHE A 261 -9.32 -4.57 -24.26
N ALA A 262 -10.28 -3.86 -24.84
CA ALA A 262 -11.65 -4.34 -24.98
C ALA A 262 -11.73 -5.61 -25.85
N GLY A 263 -11.01 -5.63 -26.98
CA GLY A 263 -10.95 -6.79 -27.90
C GLY A 263 -10.32 -8.02 -27.23
N ILE A 264 -9.20 -7.87 -26.51
CA ILE A 264 -8.58 -9.00 -25.80
C ILE A 264 -9.48 -9.49 -24.66
N ASN A 265 -10.16 -8.61 -23.92
CA ASN A 265 -11.16 -9.03 -22.93
C ASN A 265 -12.26 -9.90 -23.57
N PHE A 266 -12.74 -9.50 -24.75
CA PHE A 266 -13.72 -10.29 -25.48
C PHE A 266 -13.14 -11.65 -25.90
N VAL A 267 -11.93 -11.69 -26.47
CA VAL A 267 -11.28 -12.95 -26.90
C VAL A 267 -11.07 -13.88 -25.71
N VAL A 268 -10.54 -13.40 -24.60
CA VAL A 268 -10.28 -14.19 -23.38
C VAL A 268 -11.58 -14.76 -22.81
N ALA A 269 -12.69 -14.01 -22.87
CA ALA A 269 -13.99 -14.47 -22.39
C ALA A 269 -14.50 -15.72 -23.16
N TYR A 270 -14.16 -15.85 -24.44
CA TYR A 270 -14.56 -16.99 -25.29
C TYR A 270 -13.44 -18.01 -25.55
N THR A 271 -12.29 -17.87 -24.90
CA THR A 271 -11.12 -18.71 -25.12
C THR A 271 -10.55 -19.18 -23.77
N PRO A 272 -11.19 -20.19 -23.14
CA PRO A 272 -10.83 -20.62 -21.76
C PRO A 272 -9.37 -21.00 -21.56
N TRP A 273 -8.70 -21.56 -22.59
CA TRP A 273 -7.29 -21.94 -22.49
C TRP A 273 -6.32 -20.73 -22.35
N LEU A 274 -6.76 -19.51 -22.72
CA LEU A 274 -6.01 -18.27 -22.47
C LEU A 274 -6.14 -17.80 -21.01
N SER A 275 -7.13 -18.29 -20.28
CA SER A 275 -7.38 -17.91 -18.89
C SER A 275 -6.40 -18.57 -17.89
N GLY A 276 -5.46 -19.42 -18.38
CA GLY A 276 -4.43 -20.07 -17.57
C GLY A 276 -4.83 -21.42 -16.97
N PRO A 277 -3.86 -22.23 -16.50
CA PRO A 277 -4.10 -23.54 -15.95
C PRO A 277 -4.86 -23.43 -14.60
N GLY A 278 -6.05 -23.99 -14.53
CA GLY A 278 -6.87 -24.04 -13.32
C GLY A 278 -7.78 -22.83 -13.09
N ALA A 279 -7.75 -21.83 -13.98
CA ALA A 279 -8.61 -20.67 -13.86
C ALA A 279 -9.95 -20.90 -14.59
N HIS A 280 -11.00 -21.19 -13.84
CA HIS A 280 -12.33 -20.77 -14.22
C HIS A 280 -12.45 -19.26 -13.94
N ALA A 281 -11.60 -18.45 -14.59
CA ALA A 281 -11.74 -17.02 -14.50
C ALA A 281 -13.07 -16.64 -15.15
N PRO A 282 -14.05 -16.14 -14.40
CA PRO A 282 -15.31 -15.69 -15.00
C PRO A 282 -14.99 -14.63 -16.04
N ALA A 283 -15.71 -14.64 -17.15
CA ALA A 283 -15.56 -13.59 -18.16
C ALA A 283 -15.63 -12.21 -17.47
N PRO A 284 -14.86 -11.21 -17.92
CA PRO A 284 -14.81 -9.90 -17.25
C PRO A 284 -16.18 -9.29 -16.97
N GLY A 285 -17.19 -9.55 -17.83
CA GLY A 285 -18.58 -9.16 -17.63
C GLY A 285 -19.30 -9.95 -16.52
N GLU A 286 -19.02 -11.23 -16.35
CA GLU A 286 -19.65 -12.08 -15.34
C GLU A 286 -19.24 -11.66 -13.92
N ARG A 287 -18.03 -11.14 -13.72
CA ARG A 287 -17.57 -10.60 -12.42
C ARG A 287 -18.38 -9.40 -11.91
N TRP A 288 -19.00 -8.64 -12.80
CA TRP A 288 -19.88 -7.55 -12.39
C TRP A 288 -21.23 -8.07 -11.89
N ILE A 289 -21.63 -9.26 -12.34
CA ILE A 289 -22.95 -9.85 -12.11
C ILE A 289 -22.86 -11.00 -11.10
N SER A 290 -21.68 -11.60 -10.90
CA SER A 290 -21.48 -12.71 -9.96
C SER A 290 -21.78 -12.33 -8.52
N ASP A 291 -22.19 -13.32 -7.71
CA ASP A 291 -22.45 -13.12 -6.27
C ASP A 291 -21.20 -12.66 -5.52
N GLU A 292 -20.00 -13.13 -5.89
CA GLU A 292 -18.74 -12.66 -5.34
C GLU A 292 -18.49 -11.17 -5.68
N GLY A 293 -18.80 -10.73 -6.89
CA GLY A 293 -18.70 -9.34 -7.29
C GLY A 293 -19.63 -8.43 -6.49
N ARG A 294 -20.86 -8.89 -6.25
CA ARG A 294 -21.86 -8.18 -5.42
C ARG A 294 -21.43 -8.14 -3.96
N LEU A 295 -20.94 -9.26 -3.41
CA LEU A 295 -20.43 -9.34 -2.05
C LEU A 295 -19.26 -8.36 -1.84
N GLY A 296 -18.30 -8.31 -2.77
CA GLY A 296 -17.18 -7.37 -2.70
C GLY A 296 -17.62 -5.90 -2.69
N VAL A 297 -18.70 -5.53 -3.39
CA VAL A 297 -19.29 -4.17 -3.33
C VAL A 297 -19.98 -3.94 -1.98
N GLN A 298 -20.73 -4.91 -1.48
CA GLN A 298 -21.42 -4.80 -0.19
C GLN A 298 -20.43 -4.63 0.96
N ILE A 299 -19.33 -5.40 0.97
CA ILE A 299 -18.25 -5.26 1.96
C ILE A 299 -17.67 -3.84 1.92
N ARG A 300 -17.39 -3.29 0.73
CA ARG A 300 -16.86 -1.92 0.62
C ARG A 300 -17.85 -0.89 1.17
N ILE A 301 -19.12 -0.99 0.82
CA ILE A 301 -20.15 -0.08 1.34
C ILE A 301 -20.22 -0.15 2.88
N TYR A 302 -20.12 -1.35 3.45
CA TYR A 302 -20.06 -1.55 4.89
C TYR A 302 -18.83 -0.83 5.48
N LEU A 303 -17.64 -1.06 4.94
CA LEU A 303 -16.40 -0.42 5.42
C LEU A 303 -16.44 1.11 5.32
N LEU A 304 -17.08 1.66 4.27
CA LEU A 304 -17.28 3.11 4.15
C LEU A 304 -18.22 3.66 5.23
N LYS A 305 -19.28 2.94 5.57
CA LYS A 305 -20.20 3.32 6.65
C LYS A 305 -19.51 3.28 8.01
N GLU A 306 -18.74 2.24 8.28
CA GLU A 306 -17.95 2.12 9.53
C GLU A 306 -16.89 3.22 9.63
N ALA A 307 -16.15 3.50 8.55
CA ALA A 307 -15.20 4.62 8.50
C ALA A 307 -15.88 5.96 8.81
N TRP A 308 -17.07 6.21 8.24
CA TRP A 308 -17.85 7.41 8.53
C TRP A 308 -18.32 7.46 9.99
N SER A 309 -18.77 6.33 10.55
CA SER A 309 -19.18 6.23 11.95
C SER A 309 -18.02 6.55 12.91
N MET A 310 -16.82 6.00 12.63
CA MET A 310 -15.61 6.29 13.38
C MET A 310 -15.27 7.78 13.34
N PHE A 311 -15.31 8.39 12.15
CA PHE A 311 -15.10 9.83 11.99
C PHE A 311 -16.15 10.65 12.75
N ALA A 312 -17.45 10.32 12.62
CA ALA A 312 -18.53 11.04 13.27
C ALA A 312 -18.42 10.99 14.81
N GLY A 313 -17.95 9.87 15.35
CA GLY A 313 -17.67 9.72 16.78
C GLY A 313 -16.42 10.46 17.26
N HIS A 314 -15.40 10.62 16.39
CA HIS A 314 -14.12 11.22 16.72
C HIS A 314 -13.66 12.25 15.65
N PRO A 315 -14.41 13.38 15.46
CA PRO A 315 -14.26 14.21 14.28
C PRO A 315 -12.94 15.01 14.19
N VAL A 316 -12.26 15.25 15.31
CA VAL A 316 -11.07 16.13 15.34
C VAL A 316 -9.80 15.38 15.01
N LEU A 317 -9.50 14.31 15.74
CA LEU A 317 -8.27 13.51 15.63
C LEU A 317 -8.51 12.08 15.14
N GLY A 318 -9.74 11.68 14.86
CA GLY A 318 -10.08 10.31 14.51
C GLY A 318 -9.96 9.32 15.68
N VAL A 319 -10.07 8.04 15.37
CA VAL A 319 -9.92 6.95 16.36
C VAL A 319 -8.47 6.61 16.70
N GLY A 320 -7.51 7.17 15.98
CA GLY A 320 -6.09 6.86 16.07
C GLY A 320 -5.59 6.10 14.85
N PHE A 321 -4.36 6.42 14.42
CA PHE A 321 -3.74 5.78 13.26
C PHE A 321 -3.45 4.30 13.52
N GLY A 322 -3.99 3.44 12.65
CA GLY A 322 -3.87 1.99 12.77
C GLY A 322 -4.89 1.32 13.69
N GLU A 323 -5.82 2.07 14.29
CA GLU A 323 -6.86 1.54 15.17
C GLU A 323 -8.17 1.17 14.41
N PHE A 324 -8.19 1.32 13.08
CA PHE A 324 -9.38 1.04 12.27
C PHE A 324 -9.91 -0.38 12.48
N ALA A 325 -9.03 -1.37 12.43
CA ALA A 325 -9.39 -2.77 12.56
C ALA A 325 -10.00 -3.12 13.92
N TRP A 326 -9.44 -2.58 15.00
CA TRP A 326 -9.97 -2.76 16.34
C TRP A 326 -11.35 -2.11 16.51
N ASN A 327 -11.50 -0.87 16.04
CA ASN A 327 -12.78 -0.18 16.09
C ASN A 327 -13.85 -0.88 15.27
N LEU A 328 -13.48 -1.51 14.14
CA LEU A 328 -14.40 -2.31 13.33
C LEU A 328 -14.96 -3.50 14.11
N ILE A 329 -14.15 -4.18 14.94
CA ILE A 329 -14.60 -5.29 15.80
C ILE A 329 -15.38 -4.77 17.02
N ASP A 330 -14.91 -3.71 17.64
CA ASP A 330 -15.47 -3.23 18.92
C ASP A 330 -16.85 -2.57 18.75
N HIS A 331 -17.02 -1.77 17.69
CA HIS A 331 -18.25 -1.02 17.42
C HIS A 331 -19.11 -1.61 16.31
N GLY A 332 -18.57 -2.51 15.48
CA GLY A 332 -19.27 -3.08 14.34
C GLY A 332 -20.51 -3.84 14.81
N ALA A 333 -21.62 -3.14 14.87
CA ALA A 333 -22.96 -3.73 14.98
C ALA A 333 -23.22 -4.46 13.66
N GLY A 334 -22.85 -5.73 13.61
CA GLY A 334 -23.04 -6.67 12.54
C GLY A 334 -23.72 -6.17 11.27
N PHE A 335 -23.02 -6.26 10.19
CA PHE A 335 -23.62 -6.27 8.85
C PHE A 335 -24.75 -7.31 8.86
N ASP A 336 -25.97 -6.98 8.42
CA ASP A 336 -27.20 -7.81 8.43
C ASP A 336 -26.99 -9.31 8.13
N GLY A 337 -26.24 -10.02 8.97
CA GLY A 337 -26.01 -11.48 8.91
C GLY A 337 -25.25 -12.01 7.69
N ARG A 338 -24.70 -11.16 6.81
CA ARG A 338 -23.99 -11.58 5.60
C ARG A 338 -22.56 -11.04 5.56
N ASN A 339 -21.65 -11.81 6.17
CA ASN A 339 -20.20 -11.70 6.06
C ASN A 339 -19.58 -10.28 6.08
N PRO A 340 -19.38 -9.67 7.25
CA PRO A 340 -18.38 -8.64 7.37
C PRO A 340 -17.01 -9.28 7.23
N ALA A 341 -16.29 -8.96 6.15
CA ALA A 341 -14.88 -9.30 6.07
C ALA A 341 -14.11 -8.36 7.00
N MET A 342 -13.22 -8.92 7.81
CA MET A 342 -12.25 -8.14 8.56
C MET A 342 -11.38 -7.36 7.59
N ALA A 343 -11.26 -6.06 7.80
CA ALA A 343 -10.38 -5.20 7.03
C ALA A 343 -9.56 -4.31 7.96
N ILE A 344 -8.30 -4.14 7.62
CA ILE A 344 -7.40 -3.24 8.35
C ILE A 344 -7.48 -1.80 7.84
N HIS A 345 -8.23 -1.57 6.74
CA HIS A 345 -8.41 -0.27 6.09
C HIS A 345 -9.82 -0.12 5.53
N ALA A 346 -10.25 1.14 5.36
CA ALA A 346 -11.56 1.48 4.80
C ALA A 346 -11.73 1.17 3.30
N HIS A 347 -10.66 0.77 2.58
CA HIS A 347 -10.61 0.69 1.11
C HIS A 347 -11.04 1.99 0.41
N ASN A 348 -10.80 3.11 1.06
CA ASN A 348 -10.99 4.46 0.55
C ASN A 348 -10.06 5.41 1.31
N ALA A 349 -9.14 6.03 0.61
CA ALA A 349 -8.09 6.85 1.23
C ALA A 349 -8.66 8.04 2.03
N LEU A 350 -9.71 8.71 1.50
CA LEU A 350 -10.28 9.87 2.16
C LEU A 350 -11.03 9.50 3.44
N LEU A 351 -11.92 8.49 3.37
CA LEU A 351 -12.68 8.05 4.54
C LEU A 351 -11.80 7.35 5.56
N GLY A 352 -10.79 6.59 5.12
CA GLY A 352 -9.79 6.01 6.02
C GLY A 352 -9.00 7.08 6.76
N LEU A 353 -8.56 8.12 6.05
CA LEU A 353 -7.86 9.26 6.65
C LEU A 353 -8.75 10.01 7.67
N LEU A 354 -10.01 10.28 7.31
CA LEU A 354 -10.98 10.88 8.23
C LEU A 354 -11.24 10.01 9.47
N ALA A 355 -11.41 8.71 9.29
CA ALA A 355 -11.65 7.78 10.39
C ALA A 355 -10.47 7.74 11.37
N GLU A 356 -9.24 7.59 10.85
CA GLU A 356 -8.05 7.39 11.68
C GLU A 356 -7.41 8.67 12.19
N THR A 357 -7.51 9.80 11.44
CA THR A 357 -6.80 11.07 11.79
C THR A 357 -7.74 12.27 11.94
N GLY A 358 -9.04 12.07 11.76
CA GLY A 358 -10.06 13.10 11.86
C GLY A 358 -9.91 14.23 10.83
N LEU A 359 -10.58 15.32 11.10
CA LEU A 359 -10.56 16.51 10.23
C LEU A 359 -9.18 17.16 10.16
N LEU A 360 -8.40 17.14 11.25
CA LEU A 360 -7.06 17.74 11.26
C LEU A 360 -6.11 17.03 10.29
N GLY A 361 -6.04 15.70 10.32
CA GLY A 361 -5.21 14.96 9.38
C GLY A 361 -5.73 15.05 7.94
N ALA A 362 -7.04 14.97 7.74
CA ALA A 362 -7.65 15.12 6.42
C ALA A 362 -7.36 16.49 5.80
N LEU A 363 -7.49 17.58 6.55
CA LEU A 363 -7.18 18.95 6.06
C LEU A 363 -5.71 19.11 5.67
N CYS A 364 -4.78 18.46 6.40
CA CYS A 364 -3.36 18.46 6.07
C CYS A 364 -3.06 17.88 4.68
N VAL A 365 -3.92 17.01 4.13
CA VAL A 365 -3.78 16.42 2.81
C VAL A 365 -4.70 17.10 1.78
N VAL A 366 -5.98 17.23 2.11
CA VAL A 366 -7.00 17.70 1.16
C VAL A 366 -6.76 19.16 0.74
N VAL A 367 -6.41 20.05 1.69
CA VAL A 367 -6.20 21.46 1.36
C VAL A 367 -5.00 21.66 0.44
N PRO A 368 -3.78 21.11 0.73
CA PRO A 368 -2.67 21.20 -0.20
C PRO A 368 -2.94 20.56 -1.56
N LEU A 369 -3.64 19.43 -1.59
CA LEU A 369 -4.02 18.77 -2.85
C LEU A 369 -5.01 19.63 -3.67
N ALA A 370 -5.98 20.27 -3.03
CA ALA A 370 -6.90 21.20 -3.68
C ALA A 370 -6.16 22.42 -4.25
N LEU A 371 -5.19 22.97 -3.52
CA LEU A 371 -4.33 24.04 -4.00
C LEU A 371 -3.46 23.61 -5.18
N TRP A 372 -2.94 22.37 -5.14
CA TRP A 372 -2.21 21.75 -6.23
C TRP A 372 -3.09 21.63 -7.49
N LEU A 373 -4.31 21.08 -7.34
CA LEU A 373 -5.30 20.96 -8.41
C LEU A 373 -5.65 22.32 -9.03
N ARG A 374 -5.83 23.36 -8.18
CA ARG A 374 -6.11 24.72 -8.65
C ARG A 374 -4.96 25.32 -9.47
N ALA A 375 -3.72 25.01 -9.10
CA ALA A 375 -2.52 25.52 -9.78
C ALA A 375 -2.16 24.71 -11.04
N PHE A 376 -2.80 23.56 -11.26
CA PHE A 376 -2.51 22.69 -12.38
C PHE A 376 -2.89 23.38 -13.72
N PRO A 377 -2.09 23.24 -14.80
CA PRO A 377 -2.28 23.98 -16.05
C PRO A 377 -3.41 23.40 -16.93
N TRP A 378 -4.65 23.46 -16.47
CA TRP A 378 -5.81 22.87 -17.14
C TRP A 378 -6.09 23.42 -18.55
N SER A 379 -5.81 24.70 -18.78
CA SER A 379 -6.13 25.37 -20.04
C SER A 379 -5.07 25.20 -21.14
N ARG A 380 -3.88 24.72 -20.78
CA ARG A 380 -2.76 24.57 -21.72
C ARG A 380 -1.96 23.31 -21.42
N PRO A 381 -2.59 22.12 -21.55
CA PRO A 381 -1.89 20.87 -21.34
C PRO A 381 -0.86 20.64 -22.44
N ASP A 382 0.28 20.11 -22.03
CA ASP A 382 1.28 19.53 -22.91
C ASP A 382 1.44 18.03 -22.63
N LEU A 383 2.37 17.37 -23.30
CA LEU A 383 2.62 15.94 -23.10
C LEU A 383 3.07 15.59 -21.67
N ASP A 384 3.76 16.53 -21.00
CA ASP A 384 4.24 16.32 -19.64
C ASP A 384 3.10 16.38 -18.64
N THR A 385 2.29 17.44 -18.73
CA THR A 385 1.12 17.63 -17.87
C THR A 385 0.04 16.59 -18.13
N GLY A 386 -0.16 16.16 -19.38
CA GLY A 386 -1.07 15.08 -19.73
C GLY A 386 -0.67 13.74 -19.09
N TRP A 387 0.61 13.41 -19.13
CA TRP A 387 1.12 12.20 -18.48
C TRP A 387 1.02 12.28 -16.95
N ILE A 388 1.43 13.40 -16.33
CA ILE A 388 1.30 13.61 -14.89
C ILE A 388 -0.16 13.45 -14.45
N PHE A 389 -1.09 14.11 -15.17
CA PHE A 389 -2.51 13.96 -14.89
C PHE A 389 -2.97 12.50 -14.97
N THR A 390 -2.53 11.74 -15.98
CA THR A 390 -2.91 10.33 -16.14
C THR A 390 -2.47 9.51 -14.95
N LEU A 391 -1.20 9.64 -14.50
CA LEU A 391 -0.70 8.87 -13.37
C LEU A 391 -1.40 9.26 -12.06
N VAL A 392 -1.53 10.56 -11.80
CA VAL A 392 -2.24 11.04 -10.60
C VAL A 392 -3.70 10.58 -10.59
N ALA A 393 -4.37 10.57 -11.75
CA ALA A 393 -5.75 10.10 -11.86
C ALA A 393 -5.87 8.58 -11.65
N ILE A 394 -4.90 7.79 -12.15
CA ILE A 394 -4.84 6.33 -11.90
C ILE A 394 -4.65 6.07 -10.41
N GLU A 395 -3.67 6.71 -9.76
CA GLU A 395 -3.41 6.56 -8.33
C GLU A 395 -4.59 7.02 -7.46
N ALA A 396 -5.21 8.15 -7.81
CA ALA A 396 -6.39 8.64 -7.12
C ALA A 396 -7.58 7.68 -7.25
N ALA A 397 -7.85 7.17 -8.47
CA ALA A 397 -8.93 6.20 -8.70
C ALA A 397 -8.68 4.90 -7.93
N HIS A 398 -7.42 4.42 -7.88
CA HIS A 398 -7.05 3.24 -7.12
C HIS A 398 -7.23 3.47 -5.61
N SER A 399 -6.80 4.63 -5.11
CA SER A 399 -6.92 5.00 -3.69
C SER A 399 -8.37 5.16 -3.20
N MET A 400 -9.34 5.30 -4.12
CA MET A 400 -10.77 5.33 -3.76
C MET A 400 -11.38 3.95 -3.56
N VAL A 401 -10.70 2.87 -3.98
CA VAL A 401 -11.22 1.50 -3.92
C VAL A 401 -10.26 0.50 -3.25
N GLU A 402 -9.02 0.92 -3.01
CA GLU A 402 -7.94 0.14 -2.37
C GLU A 402 -7.05 1.09 -1.55
N PHE A 403 -5.88 0.63 -1.13
CA PHE A 403 -4.95 1.39 -0.27
C PHE A 403 -3.50 1.41 -0.80
N PRO A 404 -3.26 1.77 -2.10
CA PRO A 404 -1.90 1.72 -2.67
C PRO A 404 -0.91 2.63 -1.95
N LEU A 405 -1.35 3.77 -1.43
CA LEU A 405 -0.50 4.74 -0.75
C LEU A 405 0.02 4.27 0.63
N TRP A 406 -0.42 3.10 1.12
CA TRP A 406 0.17 2.41 2.26
C TRP A 406 1.43 1.62 1.89
N HIS A 407 1.69 1.44 0.59
CA HIS A 407 2.89 0.81 0.07
C HIS A 407 3.89 1.87 -0.39
N ALA A 408 5.14 1.76 0.06
CA ALA A 408 6.17 2.77 -0.20
C ALA A 408 6.47 2.95 -1.70
N ASP A 409 6.36 1.90 -2.50
CA ASP A 409 6.57 1.93 -3.95
C ASP A 409 5.55 2.83 -4.68
N PHE A 410 4.25 2.67 -4.41
CA PHE A 410 3.19 3.54 -4.95
C PHE A 410 3.21 4.93 -4.34
N LEU A 411 3.44 5.04 -3.02
CA LEU A 411 3.56 6.33 -2.35
C LEU A 411 4.72 7.14 -2.92
N GLY A 412 5.87 6.50 -3.16
CA GLY A 412 7.04 7.15 -3.75
C GLY A 412 6.80 7.61 -5.19
N LEU A 413 6.13 6.77 -6.01
CA LEU A 413 5.72 7.13 -7.36
C LEU A 413 4.80 8.35 -7.34
N ALA A 414 3.72 8.32 -6.55
CA ALA A 414 2.77 9.42 -6.44
C ALA A 414 3.45 10.71 -5.95
N ALA A 415 4.30 10.63 -4.93
CA ALA A 415 4.97 11.78 -4.34
C ALA A 415 5.90 12.49 -5.33
N VAL A 416 6.75 11.75 -6.06
CA VAL A 416 7.65 12.35 -7.07
C VAL A 416 6.87 12.95 -8.23
N VAL A 417 5.81 12.28 -8.71
CA VAL A 417 4.97 12.77 -9.83
C VAL A 417 4.20 14.03 -9.41
N LEU A 418 3.61 14.05 -8.22
CA LEU A 418 2.96 15.24 -7.66
C LEU A 418 3.93 16.38 -7.49
N GLY A 419 5.15 16.08 -7.03
CA GLY A 419 6.23 17.06 -6.90
C GLY A 419 6.70 17.66 -8.24
N ALA A 420 6.74 16.85 -9.29
CA ALA A 420 7.14 17.29 -10.63
C ALA A 420 6.17 18.29 -11.28
N ALA A 421 4.89 18.28 -10.91
CA ALA A 421 3.91 19.24 -11.39
C ALA A 421 4.15 20.67 -10.85
N ALA A 422 3.62 21.68 -11.56
CA ALA A 422 3.59 23.04 -11.03
C ALA A 422 2.66 23.12 -9.82
N GLN A 423 3.14 23.71 -8.72
CA GLN A 423 2.38 23.78 -7.50
C GLN A 423 2.75 25.03 -6.68
N PRO A 424 1.85 25.49 -5.80
CA PRO A 424 2.17 26.54 -4.86
C PRO A 424 3.31 26.10 -3.93
N ALA A 425 4.22 27.02 -3.68
CA ALA A 425 5.38 26.76 -2.83
C ALA A 425 5.70 27.96 -1.95
N VAL A 426 6.31 27.70 -0.80
CA VAL A 426 6.86 28.71 0.09
C VAL A 426 8.34 28.87 -0.24
N GLU A 427 8.76 30.10 -0.51
CA GLU A 427 10.17 30.41 -0.74
C GLU A 427 10.91 30.54 0.59
N LEU A 428 11.91 29.71 0.79
CA LEU A 428 12.77 29.77 1.95
C LEU A 428 14.20 30.02 1.53
N ARG A 429 14.82 31.09 2.07
CA ARG A 429 16.27 31.27 1.91
C ARG A 429 17.01 30.16 2.67
N PHE A 430 17.82 29.39 1.94
CA PHE A 430 18.55 28.27 2.51
C PHE A 430 19.80 28.79 3.24
N SER A 431 19.72 28.90 4.56
CA SER A 431 20.87 29.20 5.40
C SER A 431 21.71 27.93 5.65
N ARG A 432 22.98 28.10 6.05
CA ARG A 432 23.86 26.99 6.45
C ARG A 432 23.22 26.11 7.54
N PHE A 433 22.45 26.72 8.45
CA PHE A 433 21.71 26.01 9.49
C PHE A 433 20.65 25.07 8.91
N ARG A 434 19.85 25.52 7.93
CA ARG A 434 18.83 24.68 7.28
C ARG A 434 19.44 23.54 6.48
N GLN A 435 20.59 23.80 5.82
CA GLN A 435 21.33 22.74 5.15
C GLN A 435 21.84 21.68 6.14
N ALA A 436 22.39 22.09 7.26
CA ALA A 436 22.82 21.19 8.31
C ALA A 436 21.64 20.37 8.88
N ALA A 437 20.50 21.03 9.13
CA ALA A 437 19.28 20.35 9.61
C ALA A 437 18.79 19.30 8.60
N LEU A 438 18.72 19.62 7.30
CA LEU A 438 18.34 18.67 6.26
C LEU A 438 19.33 17.48 6.21
N THR A 439 20.62 17.77 6.24
CA THR A 439 21.66 16.72 6.26
C THR A 439 21.52 15.82 7.49
N ALA A 440 21.21 16.38 8.66
CA ALA A 440 20.97 15.61 9.89
C ALA A 440 19.72 14.72 9.75
N VAL A 441 18.60 15.24 9.21
CA VAL A 441 17.37 14.47 8.94
C VAL A 441 17.66 13.31 7.99
N LEU A 442 18.39 13.56 6.91
CA LEU A 442 18.74 12.49 5.94
C LEU A 442 19.69 11.46 6.54
N ALA A 443 20.68 11.89 7.32
CA ALA A 443 21.59 10.97 8.01
C ALA A 443 20.83 10.10 9.03
N ALA A 444 19.92 10.69 9.81
CA ALA A 444 19.02 9.97 10.70
C ALA A 444 18.13 8.99 9.93
N GLY A 445 17.56 9.41 8.78
CA GLY A 445 16.75 8.54 7.92
C GLY A 445 17.52 7.33 7.38
N VAL A 446 18.76 7.52 6.92
CA VAL A 446 19.63 6.42 6.45
C VAL A 446 19.99 5.48 7.61
N ALA A 447 20.30 6.01 8.79
CA ALA A 447 20.56 5.21 10.00
C ALA A 447 19.32 4.39 10.39
N THR A 448 18.13 5.01 10.36
CA THR A 448 16.84 4.34 10.61
C THR A 448 16.59 3.21 9.62
N LEU A 449 16.85 3.41 8.32
CA LEU A 449 16.71 2.35 7.32
C LEU A 449 17.62 1.15 7.59
N GLY A 450 18.86 1.38 8.02
CA GLY A 450 19.77 0.33 8.46
C GLY A 450 19.26 -0.39 9.71
N GLY A 451 18.78 0.36 10.69
CA GLY A 451 18.20 -0.17 11.93
C GLY A 451 16.95 -1.02 11.66
N VAL A 452 16.01 -0.53 10.84
CA VAL A 452 14.78 -1.23 10.45
C VAL A 452 15.10 -2.53 9.70
N LEU A 453 16.10 -2.55 8.81
CA LEU A 453 16.53 -3.76 8.13
C LEU A 453 17.09 -4.80 9.10
N SER A 454 17.94 -4.36 10.05
CA SER A 454 18.50 -5.24 11.08
C SER A 454 17.41 -5.79 12.00
N ASP A 455 16.50 -4.94 12.44
CA ASP A 455 15.36 -5.30 13.29
C ASP A 455 14.43 -6.30 12.58
N TYR A 456 14.07 -6.06 11.31
CA TYR A 456 13.28 -7.00 10.54
C TYR A 456 13.96 -8.37 10.34
N ARG A 457 15.26 -8.40 10.06
CA ARG A 457 16.00 -9.67 9.94
C ARG A 457 16.00 -10.46 11.25
N ASN A 458 16.10 -9.78 12.38
CA ASN A 458 15.97 -10.41 13.70
C ASN A 458 14.55 -10.97 13.89
N PHE A 459 13.52 -10.18 13.54
CA PHE A 459 12.14 -10.63 13.61
C PHE A 459 11.88 -11.83 12.69
N GLU A 460 12.37 -11.81 11.45
CA GLU A 460 12.28 -12.91 10.49
C GLU A 460 12.96 -14.19 11.03
N HIS A 461 14.08 -14.05 11.72
CA HIS A 461 14.76 -15.16 12.40
C HIS A 461 13.89 -15.76 13.51
N TRP A 462 13.30 -14.94 14.38
CA TRP A 462 12.40 -15.39 15.44
C TRP A 462 11.14 -16.06 14.89
N TYR A 463 10.54 -15.49 13.86
CA TYR A 463 9.39 -16.08 13.19
C TYR A 463 9.69 -17.49 12.67
N ARG A 464 10.83 -17.70 12.02
CA ARG A 464 11.26 -19.02 11.53
C ARG A 464 11.52 -20.01 12.68
N GLN A 465 12.09 -19.55 13.79
CA GLN A 465 12.29 -20.39 14.97
C GLN A 465 10.95 -20.81 15.59
N ALA A 466 10.02 -19.88 15.73
CA ALA A 466 8.69 -20.15 16.27
C ALA A 466 7.90 -21.15 15.38
N ASP A 467 7.89 -20.94 14.07
CA ASP A 467 7.27 -21.85 13.11
C ASP A 467 7.89 -23.28 13.19
N ALA A 468 9.21 -23.37 13.30
CA ALA A 468 9.89 -24.65 13.47
C ALA A 468 9.58 -25.31 14.82
N SER A 469 9.44 -24.52 15.89
CA SER A 469 9.04 -25.01 17.23
C SER A 469 7.61 -25.53 17.23
N GLN A 470 6.66 -24.79 16.63
CA GLN A 470 5.27 -25.22 16.52
C GLN A 470 5.15 -26.53 15.72
N ARG A 471 5.84 -26.64 14.59
CA ARG A 471 5.84 -27.88 13.77
C ARG A 471 6.40 -29.09 14.50
N LYS A 472 7.34 -28.87 15.44
CA LYS A 472 7.96 -29.94 16.25
C LYS A 472 7.30 -30.15 17.60
N ALA A 473 6.27 -29.37 17.94
CA ALA A 473 5.65 -29.28 19.26
C ALA A 473 6.67 -29.09 20.40
N LEU A 474 7.75 -28.33 20.16
CA LEU A 474 8.78 -28.01 21.13
C LEU A 474 8.61 -26.57 21.60
N PRO A 475 8.34 -26.32 22.90
CA PRO A 475 8.22 -24.96 23.41
C PRO A 475 9.57 -24.22 23.34
N LEU A 476 9.49 -22.89 23.21
CA LEU A 476 10.66 -22.04 23.34
C LEU A 476 11.19 -22.10 24.79
N SER A 477 12.50 -22.09 24.96
CA SER A 477 13.13 -22.04 26.27
C SER A 477 12.88 -20.68 26.96
N ALA A 478 12.98 -20.63 28.29
CA ALA A 478 12.84 -19.40 29.06
C ALA A 478 13.83 -18.30 28.60
N LYS A 479 15.05 -18.70 28.21
CA LYS A 479 16.04 -17.77 27.62
C LYS A 479 15.54 -17.18 26.31
N GLN A 480 15.02 -18.00 25.38
CA GLN A 480 14.49 -17.53 24.10
C GLN A 480 13.29 -16.59 24.27
N LEU A 481 12.39 -16.89 25.23
CA LEU A 481 11.26 -16.01 25.54
C LEU A 481 11.73 -14.67 26.09
N LYS A 482 12.77 -14.65 26.94
CA LYS A 482 13.35 -13.42 27.42
C LYS A 482 14.01 -12.63 26.29
N ASP A 483 14.82 -13.27 25.45
CA ASP A 483 15.49 -12.63 24.31
C ASP A 483 14.45 -12.04 23.33
N LEU A 484 13.31 -12.72 23.11
CA LEU A 484 12.19 -12.21 22.31
C LEU A 484 11.58 -10.94 22.92
N ALA A 485 11.37 -10.93 24.25
CA ALA A 485 10.82 -9.77 24.95
C ALA A 485 11.78 -8.58 24.93
N ASP A 486 13.08 -8.82 25.11
CA ASP A 486 14.12 -7.77 25.06
C ASP A 486 14.20 -7.13 23.66
N GLN A 487 14.13 -7.93 22.60
CA GLN A 487 14.11 -7.42 21.24
C GLN A 487 12.81 -6.67 20.91
N ARG A 488 11.68 -7.16 21.34
CA ARG A 488 10.39 -6.48 21.22
C ARG A 488 10.44 -5.05 21.78
N ALA A 489 11.08 -4.86 22.93
CA ALA A 489 11.14 -3.57 23.61
C ALA A 489 11.93 -2.49 22.83
N ALA A 490 12.86 -2.89 21.95
CA ALA A 490 13.66 -1.99 21.11
C ALA A 490 13.20 -1.93 19.65
N SER A 491 12.13 -2.65 19.28
CA SER A 491 11.73 -2.87 17.90
C SER A 491 10.61 -1.94 17.44
N LEU A 492 10.71 -1.44 16.21
CA LEU A 492 9.58 -0.80 15.52
C LEU A 492 8.51 -1.81 15.06
N PHE A 493 8.80 -3.11 15.14
CA PHE A 493 7.86 -4.20 14.85
C PHE A 493 7.22 -4.78 16.12
N ALA A 494 7.16 -4.02 17.23
CA ALA A 494 6.65 -4.49 18.52
C ALA A 494 5.30 -5.21 18.43
N GLY A 495 4.35 -4.73 17.61
CA GLY A 495 3.06 -5.38 17.40
C GLY A 495 3.18 -6.78 16.77
N TYR A 496 4.14 -6.99 15.88
CA TYR A 496 4.40 -8.30 15.28
C TYR A 496 5.09 -9.26 16.26
N TYR A 497 5.97 -8.74 17.10
CA TYR A 497 6.56 -9.52 18.20
C TYR A 497 5.50 -9.96 19.22
N ASP A 498 4.58 -9.04 19.58
CA ASP A 498 3.46 -9.37 20.48
C ASP A 498 2.51 -10.40 19.85
N LEU A 499 2.24 -10.31 18.54
CA LEU A 499 1.47 -11.30 17.80
C LEU A 499 2.14 -12.67 17.85
N LEU A 500 3.44 -12.74 17.56
CA LEU A 500 4.22 -13.97 17.63
C LEU A 500 4.23 -14.56 19.06
N ALA A 501 4.47 -13.72 20.07
CA ALA A 501 4.43 -14.14 21.47
C ALA A 501 3.04 -14.67 21.85
N SER A 502 1.98 -14.00 21.40
CA SER A 502 0.60 -14.45 21.63
C SER A 502 0.30 -15.83 20.99
N GLU A 503 0.83 -16.10 19.80
CA GLU A 503 0.67 -17.41 19.12
C GLU A 503 1.36 -18.56 19.88
N LEU A 504 2.40 -18.24 20.66
CA LEU A 504 3.17 -19.20 21.46
C LEU A 504 2.65 -19.37 22.88
N LEU A 505 1.58 -18.64 23.29
CA LEU A 505 1.02 -18.74 24.63
C LEU A 505 0.46 -20.15 24.92
N ILE A 506 0.83 -20.68 26.06
CA ILE A 506 0.18 -21.87 26.65
C ILE A 506 -1.09 -21.42 27.37
N LEU A 507 -2.22 -22.06 27.08
CA LEU A 507 -3.52 -21.77 27.66
C LEU A 507 -3.66 -22.45 29.01
N ASP A 508 -3.05 -21.90 30.05
CA ASP A 508 -3.12 -22.31 31.45
C ASP A 508 -3.39 -21.11 32.36
N ARG A 509 -3.39 -21.32 33.68
CA ARG A 509 -3.65 -20.25 34.66
C ARG A 509 -2.40 -19.49 35.12
N ASP A 510 -1.22 -19.94 34.71
CA ASP A 510 0.02 -19.28 35.07
C ASP A 510 0.12 -17.92 34.36
N ASP A 511 0.41 -16.85 35.12
CA ASP A 511 0.48 -15.48 34.60
C ASP A 511 -0.72 -15.07 33.73
N LEU A 512 -1.92 -15.55 34.08
CA LEU A 512 -3.12 -15.43 33.24
C LEU A 512 -3.48 -13.98 32.90
N ASP A 513 -3.36 -13.04 33.86
CA ASP A 513 -3.64 -11.62 33.61
C ASP A 513 -2.68 -11.02 32.60
N ALA A 514 -1.39 -11.36 32.64
CA ALA A 514 -0.40 -10.92 31.66
C ALA A 514 -0.70 -11.49 30.26
N LYS A 515 -1.15 -12.74 30.17
CA LYS A 515 -1.58 -13.37 28.90
C LYS A 515 -2.81 -12.71 28.32
N VAL A 516 -3.81 -12.39 29.16
CA VAL A 516 -5.02 -11.67 28.76
C VAL A 516 -4.65 -10.28 28.24
N GLU A 517 -3.76 -9.55 28.94
CA GLU A 517 -3.32 -8.21 28.55
C GLU A 517 -2.52 -8.23 27.24
N LEU A 518 -1.56 -9.15 27.10
CA LEU A 518 -0.79 -9.32 25.86
C LEU A 518 -1.72 -9.54 24.66
N ASN A 519 -2.63 -10.50 24.77
CA ASN A 519 -3.50 -10.82 23.66
C ASN A 519 -4.53 -9.69 23.39
N ALA A 520 -4.98 -8.97 24.41
CA ALA A 520 -5.82 -7.78 24.24
C ALA A 520 -5.08 -6.65 23.46
N ARG A 521 -3.78 -6.44 23.71
CA ARG A 521 -2.96 -5.53 22.88
C ARG A 521 -2.84 -6.03 21.45
N VAL A 522 -2.63 -7.35 21.24
CA VAL A 522 -2.57 -7.96 19.90
C VAL A 522 -3.86 -7.72 19.13
N LEU A 523 -5.03 -7.80 19.76
CA LEU A 523 -6.32 -7.49 19.10
C LEU A 523 -6.40 -6.05 18.61
N ARG A 524 -5.78 -5.11 19.30
CA ARG A 524 -5.69 -3.72 18.83
C ARG A 524 -4.69 -3.55 17.69
N PHE A 525 -3.68 -4.40 17.59
CA PHE A 525 -2.74 -4.42 16.47
C PHE A 525 -3.37 -5.03 15.22
N ILE A 526 -3.84 -6.27 15.32
CA ILE A 526 -4.50 -7.01 14.26
C ILE A 526 -5.42 -8.10 14.84
N PRO A 527 -6.73 -7.92 14.80
CA PRO A 527 -7.67 -8.86 15.38
C PRO A 527 -7.96 -10.06 14.44
N ILE A 528 -6.94 -10.89 14.16
CA ILE A 528 -7.10 -12.11 13.37
C ILE A 528 -7.97 -13.15 14.11
N PRO A 529 -8.65 -14.09 13.39
CA PRO A 529 -9.56 -15.07 14.00
C PRO A 529 -8.94 -15.84 15.17
N ALA A 530 -7.69 -16.31 15.02
CA ALA A 530 -6.98 -17.05 16.05
C ALA A 530 -6.74 -16.20 17.33
N ALA A 531 -6.42 -14.91 17.20
CA ALA A 531 -6.21 -14.03 18.34
C ALA A 531 -7.53 -13.71 19.07
N VAL A 532 -8.64 -13.52 18.32
CA VAL A 532 -9.98 -13.30 18.91
C VAL A 532 -10.44 -14.55 19.66
N PHE A 533 -10.23 -15.74 19.08
CA PHE A 533 -10.56 -17.00 19.73
C PHE A 533 -9.71 -17.22 20.98
N ARG A 534 -8.42 -16.98 20.92
CA ARG A 534 -7.50 -17.06 22.07
C ARG A 534 -7.92 -16.14 23.21
N GLN A 535 -8.33 -14.90 22.91
CA GLN A 535 -8.84 -13.97 23.91
C GLN A 535 -10.08 -14.52 24.60
N THR A 536 -10.99 -15.13 23.82
CA THR A 536 -12.19 -15.79 24.34
C THR A 536 -11.84 -16.89 25.34
N LEU A 537 -10.84 -17.72 25.01
CA LEU A 537 -10.39 -18.81 25.88
C LEU A 537 -9.71 -18.30 27.16
N LEU A 538 -8.83 -17.31 27.04
CA LEU A 538 -8.14 -16.68 28.17
C LEU A 538 -9.14 -16.03 29.14
N MET A 539 -10.15 -15.34 28.63
CA MET A 539 -11.24 -14.78 29.46
C MET A 539 -12.05 -15.86 30.15
N SER A 540 -12.35 -16.97 29.48
CA SER A 540 -13.04 -18.11 30.09
C SER A 540 -12.21 -18.77 31.22
N LEU A 541 -10.89 -18.92 31.00
CA LEU A 541 -9.95 -19.42 32.03
C LEU A 541 -9.91 -18.51 33.26
N ARG A 542 -9.99 -17.18 33.07
CA ARG A 542 -10.01 -16.18 34.14
C ARG A 542 -11.34 -16.19 34.92
N GLY A 543 -12.39 -16.77 34.34
CA GLY A 543 -13.73 -16.81 34.93
C GLY A 543 -14.67 -15.68 34.43
N ASP A 544 -14.21 -14.87 33.49
CA ASP A 544 -14.98 -13.78 32.88
C ASP A 544 -15.92 -14.29 31.77
N HIS A 545 -16.78 -15.25 32.12
CA HIS A 545 -17.63 -15.96 31.15
C HIS A 545 -18.51 -15.03 30.29
N GLY A 546 -19.01 -13.94 30.88
CA GLY A 546 -19.83 -12.95 30.14
C GLY A 546 -19.04 -12.27 29.01
N GLU A 547 -17.81 -11.87 29.27
CA GLU A 547 -16.93 -11.24 28.28
C GLU A 547 -16.43 -12.26 27.24
N ALA A 548 -16.12 -13.48 27.69
CA ALA A 548 -15.76 -14.59 26.79
C ALA A 548 -16.86 -14.84 25.74
N ILE A 549 -18.12 -14.89 26.17
CA ILE A 549 -19.28 -15.06 25.27
C ILE A 549 -19.46 -13.86 24.33
N ARG A 550 -19.28 -12.64 24.81
CA ARG A 550 -19.35 -11.44 23.94
C ARG A 550 -18.26 -11.48 22.86
N MET A 551 -17.02 -11.83 23.24
CA MET A 551 -15.91 -11.94 22.31
C MET A 551 -16.11 -13.09 21.31
N PHE A 552 -16.64 -14.24 21.75
CA PHE A 552 -17.00 -15.32 20.85
C PHE A 552 -18.13 -14.95 19.89
N SER A 553 -19.10 -14.16 20.34
CA SER A 553 -20.15 -13.64 19.46
C SER A 553 -19.62 -12.71 18.38
N ARG A 554 -18.64 -11.85 18.72
CA ARG A 554 -17.92 -11.02 17.73
C ARG A 554 -17.18 -11.90 16.70
N LEU A 555 -16.47 -12.92 17.16
CA LEU A 555 -15.80 -13.90 16.30
C LEU A 555 -16.78 -14.54 15.31
N ALA A 556 -17.91 -15.06 15.83
CA ALA A 556 -18.92 -15.73 15.02
C ALA A 556 -19.54 -14.81 13.96
N THR A 557 -19.71 -13.54 14.29
CA THR A 557 -20.26 -12.53 13.37
C THR A 557 -19.25 -12.14 12.29
N ILE A 558 -17.99 -11.89 12.67
CA ILE A 558 -16.97 -11.33 11.78
C ILE A 558 -16.28 -12.42 10.94
N TYR A 559 -16.17 -13.63 11.49
CA TYR A 559 -15.48 -14.76 10.85
C TYR A 559 -16.37 -16.02 10.74
N PRO A 560 -17.54 -15.93 10.11
CA PRO A 560 -18.49 -17.04 10.08
C PRO A 560 -17.93 -18.30 9.41
N HIS A 561 -17.00 -18.16 8.47
CA HIS A 561 -16.36 -19.29 7.78
C HIS A 561 -15.42 -20.10 8.67
N THR A 562 -14.89 -19.53 9.75
CA THR A 562 -14.01 -20.24 10.71
C THR A 562 -14.79 -20.76 11.93
N LEU A 563 -16.05 -20.39 12.07
CA LEU A 563 -16.85 -20.65 13.27
C LEU A 563 -16.95 -22.14 13.60
N GLN A 564 -17.16 -22.99 12.60
CA GLN A 564 -17.32 -24.44 12.83
C GLN A 564 -16.02 -25.09 13.32
N ASP A 565 -14.87 -24.60 12.86
CA ASP A 565 -13.57 -25.09 13.33
C ASP A 565 -13.35 -24.70 14.79
N PHE A 566 -13.65 -23.47 15.15
CA PHE A 566 -13.55 -22.98 16.53
C PHE A 566 -14.56 -23.64 17.48
N LEU A 567 -15.75 -23.95 17.03
CA LEU A 567 -16.72 -24.72 17.82
C LEU A 567 -16.21 -26.15 18.11
N ARG A 568 -15.61 -26.81 17.11
CA ARG A 568 -15.01 -28.14 17.30
C ARG A 568 -13.85 -28.10 18.29
N GLU A 569 -12.97 -27.10 18.14
CA GLU A 569 -11.84 -26.95 19.05
C GLU A 569 -12.29 -26.62 20.47
N LEU A 570 -13.26 -25.72 20.63
CA LEU A 570 -13.83 -25.37 21.93
C LEU A 570 -14.49 -26.60 22.61
N ASP A 571 -15.16 -27.46 21.84
CA ASP A 571 -15.74 -28.70 22.37
C ASP A 571 -14.68 -29.67 22.90
N ARG A 572 -13.57 -29.82 22.19
CA ARG A 572 -12.43 -30.63 22.62
C ARG A 572 -11.84 -30.07 23.92
N MET A 573 -11.59 -28.79 23.98
CA MET A 573 -11.05 -28.11 25.16
C MET A 573 -12.01 -28.22 26.37
N ALA A 574 -13.32 -28.17 26.14
CA ALA A 574 -14.33 -28.32 27.19
C ALA A 574 -14.41 -29.74 27.72
N GLN A 575 -14.07 -30.76 26.92
CA GLN A 575 -13.92 -32.17 27.40
C GLN A 575 -12.67 -32.33 28.27
N ASP A 576 -11.55 -31.70 27.86
CA ASP A 576 -10.28 -31.79 28.60
C ASP A 576 -10.29 -30.95 29.89
N ALA A 577 -10.96 -29.78 29.90
CA ALA A 577 -11.04 -28.88 31.02
C ALA A 577 -12.46 -28.30 31.21
N PRO A 578 -13.44 -29.12 31.69
CA PRO A 578 -14.85 -28.73 31.79
C PRO A 578 -15.09 -27.53 32.69
N ALA A 579 -14.33 -27.37 33.77
CA ALA A 579 -14.45 -26.27 34.71
C ALA A 579 -14.04 -24.91 34.09
N ALA A 580 -13.14 -24.93 33.09
CA ALA A 580 -12.65 -23.71 32.42
C ALA A 580 -13.50 -23.35 31.22
N PHE A 581 -13.90 -24.32 30.39
CA PHE A 581 -14.49 -24.07 29.06
C PHE A 581 -15.91 -24.61 28.89
N GLY A 582 -16.43 -25.42 29.84
CA GLY A 582 -17.72 -26.08 29.70
C GLY A 582 -18.89 -25.10 29.56
N ALA A 583 -18.93 -24.04 30.38
CA ALA A 583 -19.96 -23.00 30.31
C ALA A 583 -19.94 -22.23 28.97
N LEU A 584 -18.74 -21.86 28.50
CA LEU A 584 -18.53 -21.19 27.20
C LEU A 584 -18.98 -22.12 26.06
N ALA A 585 -18.58 -23.39 26.05
CA ALA A 585 -18.93 -24.34 25.01
C ALA A 585 -20.43 -24.60 24.94
N ALA A 586 -21.10 -24.77 26.11
CA ALA A 586 -22.54 -24.97 26.19
C ALA A 586 -23.31 -23.76 25.58
N GLU A 587 -22.92 -22.54 25.94
CA GLU A 587 -23.53 -21.33 25.45
C GLU A 587 -23.25 -21.10 23.95
N ALA A 588 -22.02 -21.32 23.48
CA ALA A 588 -21.65 -21.24 22.08
C ALA A 588 -22.44 -22.24 21.22
N LYS A 589 -22.61 -23.48 21.70
CA LYS A 589 -23.45 -24.49 21.03
C LYS A 589 -24.90 -24.06 20.93
N ARG A 590 -25.44 -23.52 22.03
CA ARG A 590 -26.83 -23.06 22.07
C ARG A 590 -27.11 -21.97 21.05
N ARG A 591 -26.15 -21.05 20.85
CA ARG A 591 -26.32 -19.90 19.94
C ARG A 591 -26.03 -20.21 18.48
N TYR A 592 -25.05 -21.07 18.20
CA TYR A 592 -24.45 -21.17 16.87
C TYR A 592 -24.45 -22.58 16.26
N ARG A 593 -24.89 -23.62 16.98
CA ARG A 593 -25.20 -24.89 16.34
C ARG A 593 -26.65 -24.91 15.89
N PRO A 594 -26.92 -25.28 14.61
CA PRO A 594 -28.28 -25.47 14.13
C PRO A 594 -28.97 -26.62 14.84
#